data_9f876d3fdb240f40167741dd1d41d4c1
#
_entry.id   9f876d3fdb240f40167741dd1d41d4c1
#
_cell.length_a   1.000
_cell.length_b   1.000
_cell.length_c   1.000
_cell.angle_alpha   90.00
_cell.angle_beta   90.00
_cell.angle_gamma   90.00
#
_symmetry.space_group_name_H-M   'P 1'
#
loop_
_entity.id
_entity.type
_entity.pdbx_description
1 polymer ?
#
loop_
_entity_poly.entity_id
_entity_poly.type
_entity_poly.pdbx_seq_one_letter_code
_entity_poly.pdbx_strand_id
1 'polypeptide(L)'
;ALPSYPAQYTQWGVRVADAPFALAAQPMLAGIKHSNRLEQVLLRDALATQPQCQELVVCNAAGELVEGVFSNLFLVRDGILLTPPVSDCGIAGALRAALLANAPLPIQVATLTPDDLLAADEVFFANSVMGIWPVAAYRERAWPVGQYTRQCQAHIANWFAFA
;
A
#
# COMPACT_ATOMS: atom_id res chain seq x y z
N ALA A 1 -18.13 14.38 -4.48
CA ALA A 1 -18.19 12.94 -4.70
C ALA A 1 -16.83 12.32 -4.30
N LEU A 2 -16.83 11.12 -3.76
CA LEU A 2 -15.59 10.35 -3.53
C LEU A 2 -14.98 9.97 -4.89
N PRO A 3 -13.64 9.86 -4.99
CA PRO A 3 -13.01 9.35 -6.19
C PRO A 3 -13.54 7.93 -6.48
N SER A 4 -13.89 7.66 -7.73
CA SER A 4 -14.18 6.30 -8.19
C SER A 4 -13.01 5.81 -9.02
N TYR A 5 -12.69 4.53 -8.89
CA TYR A 5 -11.60 3.89 -9.59
C TYR A 5 -12.11 2.75 -10.47
N PRO A 6 -11.45 2.45 -11.60
CA PRO A 6 -11.82 1.32 -12.44
C PRO A 6 -11.84 0.01 -11.64
N ALA A 7 -12.94 -0.74 -11.74
CA ALA A 7 -13.09 -2.04 -11.04
C ALA A 7 -11.96 -3.03 -11.36
N GLN A 8 -11.35 -2.90 -12.52
CA GLN A 8 -10.21 -3.72 -12.95
C GLN A 8 -9.01 -3.62 -12.00
N TYR A 9 -8.79 -2.50 -11.29
CA TYR A 9 -7.69 -2.36 -10.32
C TYR A 9 -7.86 -3.30 -9.14
N THR A 10 -9.09 -3.47 -8.67
CA THR A 10 -9.43 -4.43 -7.61
C THR A 10 -9.45 -5.87 -8.14
N GLN A 11 -9.89 -6.08 -9.39
CA GLN A 11 -10.07 -7.41 -9.96
C GLN A 11 -8.78 -8.02 -10.49
N TRP A 12 -7.97 -7.24 -11.21
CA TRP A 12 -6.80 -7.74 -11.94
C TRP A 12 -5.48 -7.25 -11.35
N GLY A 13 -5.57 -6.30 -10.42
CA GLY A 13 -4.41 -5.67 -9.81
C GLY A 13 -3.86 -4.50 -10.62
N VAL A 14 -2.86 -3.85 -10.04
CA VAL A 14 -2.24 -2.63 -10.52
C VAL A 14 -0.75 -2.84 -10.79
N ARG A 15 -0.20 -2.07 -11.70
CA ARG A 15 1.24 -1.94 -11.88
C ARG A 15 1.75 -0.82 -11.00
N VAL A 16 2.88 -1.05 -10.35
CA VAL A 16 3.51 -0.05 -9.48
C VAL A 16 4.97 0.16 -9.87
N ALA A 17 5.52 1.31 -9.51
CA ALA A 17 6.91 1.67 -9.76
C ALA A 17 7.56 2.23 -8.49
N ASP A 18 8.87 2.43 -8.52
CA ASP A 18 9.58 3.10 -7.44
C ASP A 18 9.23 4.58 -7.39
N ALA A 19 9.08 5.13 -6.19
CA ALA A 19 9.01 6.55 -5.97
C ALA A 19 10.36 7.21 -6.33
N PRO A 20 10.37 8.42 -6.90
CA PRO A 20 11.61 9.09 -7.31
C PRO A 20 12.44 9.64 -6.15
N PHE A 21 11.88 9.68 -4.94
CA PHE A 21 12.56 10.10 -3.72
C PHE A 21 11.96 9.40 -2.49
N ALA A 22 12.72 9.43 -1.40
CA ALA A 22 12.33 8.86 -0.11
C ALA A 22 11.60 9.89 0.77
N LEU A 23 10.68 9.43 1.61
CA LEU A 23 10.06 10.29 2.64
C LEU A 23 11.07 10.67 3.71
N ALA A 24 11.02 11.93 4.14
CA ALA A 24 11.79 12.39 5.28
C ALA A 24 11.22 11.85 6.60
N ALA A 25 12.10 11.48 7.53
CA ALA A 25 11.69 11.11 8.87
C ALA A 25 11.14 12.35 9.61
N GLN A 26 9.91 12.24 10.11
CA GLN A 26 9.29 13.27 10.94
C GLN A 26 8.41 12.59 12.02
N PRO A 27 9.02 12.06 13.09
CA PRO A 27 8.31 11.25 14.08
C PRO A 27 7.11 11.94 14.73
N MET A 28 7.15 13.29 14.84
CA MET A 28 6.04 14.07 15.40
C MET A 28 4.79 14.13 14.50
N LEU A 29 4.94 13.85 13.21
CA LEU A 29 3.85 13.83 12.23
C LEU A 29 3.56 12.41 11.71
N ALA A 30 4.44 11.47 12.00
CA ALA A 30 4.33 10.08 11.58
C ALA A 30 3.02 9.44 12.07
N GLY A 31 2.38 8.67 11.22
CA GLY A 31 1.08 8.06 11.49
C GLY A 31 -0.11 9.02 11.41
N ILE A 32 0.10 10.32 11.46
CA ILE A 32 -0.99 11.33 11.45
C ILE A 32 -1.36 11.70 10.02
N LYS A 33 -2.67 11.72 9.72
CA LYS A 33 -3.19 12.28 8.46
C LYS A 33 -3.36 13.80 8.62
N HIS A 34 -2.32 14.54 8.24
CA HIS A 34 -2.26 16.01 8.34
C HIS A 34 -2.26 16.70 6.98
N SER A 35 -2.35 18.04 6.96
CA SER A 35 -2.38 18.83 5.72
C SER A 35 -0.99 19.20 5.16
N ASN A 36 0.09 19.00 5.94
CA ASN A 36 1.45 19.22 5.47
C ASN A 36 1.93 18.03 4.62
N ARG A 37 1.43 17.96 3.36
CA ARG A 37 1.55 16.80 2.47
C ARG A 37 2.28 17.13 1.16
N LEU A 38 3.28 18.01 1.22
CA LEU A 38 4.01 18.42 0.02
C LEU A 38 4.72 17.23 -0.65
N GLU A 39 5.34 16.34 0.13
CA GLU A 39 5.99 15.15 -0.42
C GLU A 39 5.00 14.28 -1.20
N GLN A 40 3.79 14.06 -0.68
CA GLN A 40 2.77 13.27 -1.36
C GLN A 40 2.19 13.98 -2.60
N VAL A 41 2.17 15.32 -2.60
CA VAL A 41 1.81 16.09 -3.82
C VAL A 41 2.86 15.84 -4.90
N LEU A 42 4.15 15.95 -4.58
CA LEU A 42 5.25 15.70 -5.52
C LEU A 42 5.28 14.23 -5.99
N LEU A 43 5.01 13.28 -5.09
CA LEU A 43 4.90 11.85 -5.45
C LEU A 43 3.72 11.62 -6.40
N ARG A 44 2.60 12.31 -6.17
CA ARG A 44 1.42 12.22 -7.05
C ARG A 44 1.69 12.79 -8.44
N ASP A 45 2.40 13.90 -8.51
CA ASP A 45 2.84 14.48 -9.79
C ASP A 45 3.80 13.52 -10.52
N ALA A 46 4.73 12.90 -9.80
CA ALA A 46 5.60 11.86 -10.36
C ALA A 46 4.83 10.65 -10.87
N LEU A 47 3.83 10.17 -10.12
CA LEU A 47 2.94 9.08 -10.57
C LEU A 47 2.19 9.47 -11.86
N ALA A 48 1.72 10.71 -11.96
CA ALA A 48 1.01 11.20 -13.14
C ALA A 48 1.87 11.18 -14.41
N THR A 49 3.20 11.19 -14.30
CA THR A 49 4.11 11.02 -15.45
C THR A 49 4.29 9.57 -15.90
N GLN A 50 3.70 8.62 -15.17
CA GLN A 50 3.81 7.17 -15.40
C GLN A 50 2.44 6.55 -15.63
N PRO A 51 1.75 6.81 -16.77
CA PRO A 51 0.36 6.42 -17.00
C PRO A 51 0.12 4.90 -16.95
N GLN A 52 1.18 4.10 -17.08
CA GLN A 52 1.12 2.64 -16.93
C GLN A 52 1.07 2.16 -15.48
N CYS A 53 1.39 3.04 -14.51
CA CYS A 53 1.39 2.73 -13.07
C CYS A 53 0.21 3.41 -12.37
N GLN A 54 -0.32 2.78 -11.34
CA GLN A 54 -1.45 3.28 -10.56
C GLN A 54 -1.06 3.66 -9.13
N GLU A 55 0.14 3.23 -8.71
CA GLU A 55 0.69 3.54 -7.38
C GLU A 55 2.23 3.54 -7.45
N LEU A 56 2.88 4.15 -6.45
CA LEU A 56 4.34 4.06 -6.28
C LEU A 56 4.67 3.34 -4.98
N VAL A 57 5.77 2.62 -4.98
CA VAL A 57 6.40 2.07 -3.78
C VAL A 57 7.25 3.16 -3.16
N VAL A 58 6.92 3.60 -1.97
CA VAL A 58 7.59 4.70 -1.28
C VAL A 58 8.42 4.16 -0.12
N CYS A 59 9.70 4.54 -0.08
CA CYS A 59 10.64 4.20 0.98
C CYS A 59 10.97 5.42 1.84
N ASN A 60 11.54 5.18 3.02
CA ASN A 60 12.21 6.18 3.84
C ASN A 60 13.68 6.38 3.39
N ALA A 61 14.39 7.29 4.03
CA ALA A 61 15.80 7.58 3.73
C ALA A 61 16.76 6.41 3.99
N ALA A 62 16.36 5.42 4.79
CA ALA A 62 17.12 4.19 5.01
C ALA A 62 16.89 3.12 3.92
N GLY A 63 16.02 3.40 2.94
CA GLY A 63 15.63 2.45 1.90
C GLY A 63 14.60 1.42 2.34
N GLU A 64 13.96 1.62 3.49
CA GLU A 64 12.92 0.74 4.01
C GLU A 64 11.56 1.15 3.44
N LEU A 65 10.71 0.18 3.15
CA LEU A 65 9.35 0.40 2.66
C LEU A 65 8.51 1.14 3.71
N VAL A 66 7.66 2.05 3.25
CA VAL A 66 6.73 2.81 4.10
C VAL A 66 5.29 2.62 3.65
N GLU A 67 4.94 3.12 2.49
CA GLU A 67 3.56 3.18 2.00
C GLU A 67 3.51 3.36 0.46
N GLY A 68 2.32 3.57 -0.10
CA GLY A 68 2.14 4.14 -1.43
C GLY A 68 1.98 5.65 -1.39
N VAL A 69 1.69 6.28 -2.52
CA VAL A 69 1.43 7.73 -2.60
C VAL A 69 0.20 8.13 -1.77
N PHE A 70 -0.83 7.29 -1.77
CA PHE A 70 -2.10 7.55 -1.07
C PHE A 70 -2.67 6.32 -0.34
N SER A 71 -1.87 5.27 -0.17
CA SER A 71 -2.30 3.97 0.38
C SER A 71 -1.22 3.33 1.25
N ASN A 72 -1.62 2.45 2.16
CA ASN A 72 -0.69 1.63 2.92
C ASN A 72 -0.33 0.35 2.15
N LEU A 73 0.90 -0.12 2.36
CA LEU A 73 1.48 -1.29 1.70
C LEU A 73 1.35 -2.54 2.59
N PHE A 74 1.05 -3.67 1.97
CA PHE A 74 1.01 -4.98 2.59
C PHE A 74 1.68 -6.02 1.71
N LEU A 75 2.44 -6.90 2.34
CA LEU A 75 3.06 -8.07 1.72
C LEU A 75 2.46 -9.33 2.35
N VAL A 76 2.33 -10.39 1.59
CA VAL A 76 2.05 -11.72 2.11
C VAL A 76 3.29 -12.58 1.92
N ARG A 77 3.71 -13.26 2.98
CA ARG A 77 4.79 -14.24 2.95
C ARG A 77 4.42 -15.43 3.85
N ASP A 78 4.45 -16.63 3.31
CA ASP A 78 4.11 -17.86 4.03
C ASP A 78 2.76 -17.80 4.77
N GLY A 79 1.76 -17.13 4.17
CA GLY A 79 0.44 -16.93 4.75
C GLY A 79 0.36 -15.90 5.88
N ILE A 80 1.43 -15.16 6.13
CA ILE A 80 1.48 -14.05 7.10
C ILE A 80 1.42 -12.73 6.35
N LEU A 81 0.55 -11.85 6.83
CA LEU A 81 0.42 -10.49 6.32
C LEU A 81 1.42 -9.58 7.02
N LEU A 82 2.26 -8.90 6.25
CA LEU A 82 3.29 -7.97 6.74
C LEU A 82 2.95 -6.56 6.27
N THR A 83 3.14 -5.57 7.14
CA THR A 83 2.99 -4.14 6.77
C THR A 83 4.10 -3.33 7.41
N PRO A 84 4.64 -2.30 6.73
CA PRO A 84 5.68 -1.45 7.28
C PRO A 84 5.22 -0.69 8.54
N PRO A 85 6.16 -0.34 9.45
CA PRO A 85 5.89 0.62 10.50
C PRO A 85 5.64 2.02 9.92
N VAL A 86 4.88 2.83 10.63
CA VAL A 86 4.62 4.25 10.30
C VAL A 86 4.96 5.14 11.50
N SER A 87 6.03 4.80 12.21
CA SER A 87 6.50 5.49 13.41
C SER A 87 7.39 6.69 13.11
N ASP A 88 8.08 6.68 11.98
CA ASP A 88 9.04 7.73 11.60
C ASP A 88 8.55 8.60 10.45
N CYS A 89 7.76 8.04 9.56
CA CYS A 89 7.08 8.71 8.46
C CYS A 89 5.87 7.87 7.99
N GLY A 90 5.10 8.36 7.02
CA GLY A 90 3.91 7.69 6.52
C GLY A 90 2.65 7.94 7.36
N ILE A 91 1.56 7.27 7.00
CA ILE A 91 0.23 7.45 7.61
C ILE A 91 -0.29 6.13 8.17
N ALA A 92 -0.79 6.15 9.42
CA ALA A 92 -1.58 5.06 9.99
C ALA A 92 -3.02 5.12 9.43
N GLY A 93 -3.22 4.57 8.23
CA GLY A 93 -4.51 4.61 7.55
C GLY A 93 -5.61 3.84 8.31
N ALA A 94 -6.86 4.31 8.18
CA ALA A 94 -8.01 3.69 8.87
C ALA A 94 -8.21 2.22 8.46
N LEU A 95 -8.08 1.90 7.16
CA LEU A 95 -8.16 0.51 6.70
C LEU A 95 -6.98 -0.33 7.20
N ARG A 96 -5.75 0.25 7.24
CA ARG A 96 -4.59 -0.41 7.85
C ARG A 96 -4.85 -0.74 9.33
N ALA A 97 -5.37 0.21 10.10
CA ALA A 97 -5.69 0.00 11.51
C ALA A 97 -6.76 -1.08 11.69
N ALA A 98 -7.79 -1.10 10.85
CA ALA A 98 -8.83 -2.13 10.88
C ALA A 98 -8.27 -3.53 10.56
N LEU A 99 -7.38 -3.65 9.58
CA LEU A 99 -6.70 -4.92 9.27
C LEU A 99 -5.78 -5.37 10.41
N LEU A 100 -5.01 -4.45 11.02
CA LEU A 100 -4.17 -4.78 12.17
C LEU A 100 -4.97 -5.32 13.36
N ALA A 101 -6.18 -4.79 13.56
CA ALA A 101 -7.07 -5.23 14.64
C ALA A 101 -7.79 -6.56 14.33
N ASN A 102 -8.11 -6.83 13.08
CA ASN A 102 -8.98 -7.94 12.70
C ASN A 102 -8.76 -8.37 11.23
N ALA A 103 -7.54 -8.80 10.89
CA ALA A 103 -7.27 -9.40 9.59
C ALA A 103 -7.75 -10.87 9.53
N PRO A 104 -8.06 -11.40 8.33
CA PRO A 104 -8.39 -12.81 8.15
C PRO A 104 -7.16 -13.74 8.20
N LEU A 105 -5.96 -13.16 8.36
CA LEU A 105 -4.66 -13.83 8.39
C LEU A 105 -3.85 -13.32 9.59
N PRO A 106 -2.86 -14.08 10.09
CA PRO A 106 -1.87 -13.53 10.99
C PRO A 106 -1.22 -12.30 10.38
N ILE A 107 -1.11 -11.21 11.14
CA ILE A 107 -0.56 -9.94 10.66
C ILE A 107 0.54 -9.45 11.59
N GLN A 108 1.60 -8.88 11.01
CA GLN A 108 2.73 -8.30 11.73
C GLN A 108 3.15 -6.97 11.13
N VAL A 109 3.55 -6.05 12.00
CA VAL A 109 4.27 -4.84 11.60
C VAL A 109 5.76 -5.18 11.60
N ALA A 110 6.42 -5.00 10.46
CA ALA A 110 7.82 -5.34 10.30
C ALA A 110 8.54 -4.31 9.40
N THR A 111 9.79 -4.04 9.70
CA THR A 111 10.68 -3.32 8.76
C THR A 111 10.89 -4.19 7.53
N LEU A 112 10.59 -3.63 6.38
CA LEU A 112 10.59 -4.33 5.10
C LEU A 112 11.41 -3.51 4.08
N THR A 113 12.00 -4.21 3.13
CA THR A 113 12.79 -3.63 2.05
C THR A 113 12.16 -3.91 0.67
N PRO A 114 12.58 -3.23 -0.40
CA PRO A 114 12.17 -3.59 -1.75
C PRO A 114 12.49 -5.04 -2.13
N ASP A 115 13.55 -5.63 -1.56
CA ASP A 115 13.87 -7.05 -1.78
C ASP A 115 12.85 -7.96 -1.10
N ASP A 116 12.36 -7.60 0.09
CA ASP A 116 11.25 -8.31 0.74
C ASP A 116 9.97 -8.24 -0.09
N LEU A 117 9.69 -7.09 -0.72
CA LEU A 117 8.56 -6.94 -1.64
C LEU A 117 8.72 -7.87 -2.84
N LEU A 118 9.90 -7.91 -3.45
CA LEU A 118 10.19 -8.80 -4.57
C LEU A 118 10.11 -10.29 -4.19
N ALA A 119 10.43 -10.64 -2.95
CA ALA A 119 10.35 -12.00 -2.43
C ALA A 119 8.94 -12.41 -1.93
N ALA A 120 7.99 -11.47 -1.84
CA ALA A 120 6.66 -11.74 -1.33
C ALA A 120 5.85 -12.67 -2.24
N ASP A 121 4.97 -13.47 -1.65
CA ASP A 121 4.01 -14.32 -2.38
C ASP A 121 2.93 -13.48 -3.04
N GLU A 122 2.43 -12.48 -2.33
CA GLU A 122 1.43 -11.51 -2.79
C GLU A 122 1.75 -10.13 -2.24
N VAL A 123 1.34 -9.09 -2.96
CA VAL A 123 1.49 -7.69 -2.55
C VAL A 123 0.20 -6.96 -2.82
N PHE A 124 -0.21 -6.06 -1.93
CA PHE A 124 -1.33 -5.17 -2.20
C PHE A 124 -1.19 -3.81 -1.51
N PHE A 125 -1.88 -2.83 -2.05
CA PHE A 125 -2.07 -1.52 -1.44
C PHE A 125 -3.51 -1.38 -0.95
N ALA A 126 -3.70 -0.61 0.13
CA ALA A 126 -5.02 -0.43 0.73
C ALA A 126 -5.24 0.97 1.29
N ASN A 127 -6.43 1.51 1.08
CA ASN A 127 -6.98 2.64 1.83
C ASN A 127 -8.51 2.55 1.90
N SER A 128 -9.13 3.39 2.75
CA SER A 128 -10.58 3.35 3.00
C SER A 128 -11.46 3.90 1.86
N VAL A 129 -10.87 4.39 0.76
CA VAL A 129 -11.60 4.91 -0.41
C VAL A 129 -11.54 3.91 -1.57
N MET A 130 -10.35 3.34 -1.83
CA MET A 130 -10.13 2.43 -2.95
C MET A 130 -10.31 0.95 -2.58
N GLY A 131 -10.38 0.63 -1.29
CA GLY A 131 -10.34 -0.75 -0.81
C GLY A 131 -8.93 -1.34 -0.92
N ILE A 132 -8.83 -2.55 -1.45
CA ILE A 132 -7.57 -3.28 -1.64
C ILE A 132 -7.31 -3.43 -3.14
N TRP A 133 -6.16 -2.94 -3.59
CA TRP A 133 -5.62 -3.14 -4.93
C TRP A 133 -4.46 -4.13 -4.89
N PRO A 134 -4.63 -5.34 -5.46
CA PRO A 134 -3.51 -6.26 -5.64
C PRO A 134 -2.44 -5.63 -6.52
N VAL A 135 -1.16 -5.91 -6.24
CA VAL A 135 -0.08 -5.57 -7.16
C VAL A 135 0.06 -6.70 -8.18
N ALA A 136 -0.10 -6.37 -9.46
CA ALA A 136 0.08 -7.31 -10.56
C ALA A 136 1.50 -7.29 -11.10
N ALA A 137 2.22 -6.15 -11.00
CA ALA A 137 3.61 -6.05 -11.45
C ALA A 137 4.37 -4.91 -10.74
N TYR A 138 5.64 -5.17 -10.45
CA TYR A 138 6.62 -4.23 -9.92
C TYR A 138 8.01 -4.60 -10.43
N ARG A 139 8.71 -3.67 -11.04
CA ARG A 139 9.97 -3.93 -11.76
C ARG A 139 9.80 -5.11 -12.73
N GLU A 140 10.67 -6.10 -12.64
CA GLU A 140 10.63 -7.31 -13.49
C GLU A 140 9.73 -8.42 -12.93
N ARG A 141 9.17 -8.23 -11.73
CA ARG A 141 8.32 -9.23 -11.09
C ARG A 141 6.84 -9.00 -11.41
N ALA A 142 6.14 -10.10 -11.69
CA ALA A 142 4.69 -10.13 -11.82
C ALA A 142 4.08 -11.14 -10.85
N TRP A 143 2.88 -10.82 -10.37
CA TRP A 143 2.08 -11.70 -9.50
C TRP A 143 0.69 -11.92 -10.11
N PRO A 144 0.15 -13.13 -10.03
CA PRO A 144 -1.30 -13.31 -10.13
C PRO A 144 -1.96 -12.71 -8.89
N VAL A 145 -3.23 -12.34 -8.99
CA VAL A 145 -3.99 -11.96 -7.79
C VAL A 145 -4.22 -13.20 -6.95
N GLY A 146 -3.56 -13.25 -5.79
CA GLY A 146 -3.51 -14.43 -4.96
C GLY A 146 -4.71 -14.59 -4.02
N GLN A 147 -4.78 -15.76 -3.41
CA GLN A 147 -5.89 -16.14 -2.53
C GLN A 147 -5.96 -15.30 -1.24
N TYR A 148 -4.82 -14.92 -0.68
CA TYR A 148 -4.76 -14.17 0.57
C TYR A 148 -5.25 -12.73 0.39
N THR A 149 -4.86 -12.10 -0.71
CA THR A 149 -5.40 -10.79 -1.10
C THR A 149 -6.92 -10.86 -1.31
N ARG A 150 -7.43 -11.92 -1.95
CA ARG A 150 -8.87 -12.15 -2.13
C ARG A 150 -9.59 -12.34 -0.79
N GLN A 151 -8.99 -13.06 0.16
CA GLN A 151 -9.54 -13.20 1.51
C GLN A 151 -9.63 -11.83 2.22
N CYS A 152 -8.58 -11.02 2.13
CA CYS A 152 -8.60 -9.66 2.68
C CYS A 152 -9.66 -8.78 2.01
N GLN A 153 -9.82 -8.84 0.68
CA GLN A 153 -10.87 -8.12 -0.06
C GLN A 153 -12.27 -8.52 0.40
N ALA A 154 -12.55 -9.83 0.51
CA ALA A 154 -13.83 -10.34 0.97
C ALA A 154 -14.11 -9.93 2.43
N HIS A 155 -13.07 -9.95 3.27
CA HIS A 155 -13.18 -9.61 4.69
C HIS A 155 -13.58 -8.15 4.89
N ILE A 156 -12.97 -7.22 4.16
CA ILE A 156 -13.26 -5.78 4.29
C ILE A 156 -14.55 -5.35 3.60
N ALA A 157 -15.10 -6.15 2.69
CA ALA A 157 -16.34 -5.80 1.96
C ALA A 157 -17.52 -5.50 2.88
N ASN A 158 -17.53 -6.08 4.08
CA ASN A 158 -18.56 -5.84 5.10
C ASN A 158 -18.28 -4.59 5.97
N TRP A 159 -17.11 -3.98 5.87
CA TRP A 159 -16.72 -2.84 6.72
C TRP A 159 -16.84 -1.50 5.99
N PHE A 160 -16.66 -1.53 4.68
CA PHE A 160 -16.61 -0.32 3.86
C PHE A 160 -17.50 -0.51 2.64
N ALA A 161 -18.31 0.48 2.34
CA ALA A 161 -19.05 0.54 1.07
C ALA A 161 -18.09 1.08 -0.01
N PHE A 162 -17.43 0.17 -0.69
CA PHE A 162 -16.65 0.52 -1.88
C PHE A 162 -17.60 0.61 -3.09
N ALA A 163 -17.69 1.81 -3.67
CA ALA A 163 -18.50 2.08 -4.86
C ALA A 163 -17.82 1.53 -6.12
#